data_a60a993cd0d6480469f463c8dbdf2203
#
_entry.id   a60a993cd0d6480469f463c8dbdf2203
#
_cell.length_a   1.000
_cell.length_b   1.000
_cell.length_c   1.000
_cell.angle_alpha   90.00
_cell.angle_beta   90.00
_cell.angle_gamma   90.00
#
_symmetry.space_group_name_H-M   'P 1'
#
loop_
_entity.id
_entity.type
_entity.pdbx_description
1 polymer ?
#
loop_
_entity_poly.entity_id
_entity_poly.type
_entity_poly.pdbx_seq_one_letter_code
_entity_poly.pdbx_strand_id
1 'polypeptide(L)'
;YIIAILFALALNANEVPAALGLIVKDAFTGEAAAGGAILSMIIYGVRRGAYSNEAGMGTESLVHGAAKTNEPIREGLVAMVGPIVDTLIVCTATALIILVAGNWQSEAAEGVTLTANAFSILLGPIGTIIIFLCVLCFATTTIFTYSFYGSQCASFLFGTKSQKAYRYIFVGSIIIMLSLIHI
;
A
#
# COMPACT_ATOMS: atom_id res chain seq x y z
N TYR A 1 5.51 2.80 10.77
CA TYR A 1 4.09 2.73 10.46
C TYR A 1 3.36 1.71 11.34
N ILE A 2 3.67 0.40 11.27
CA ILE A 2 2.99 -0.67 12.02
C ILE A 2 3.02 -0.42 13.53
N ILE A 3 4.17 -0.05 14.09
CA ILE A 3 4.29 0.26 15.52
C ILE A 3 3.33 1.38 15.94
N ALA A 4 3.20 2.43 15.14
CA ALA A 4 2.29 3.53 15.42
C ALA A 4 0.81 3.09 15.36
N ILE A 5 0.45 2.24 14.40
CA ILE A 5 -0.90 1.66 14.33
C ILE A 5 -1.19 0.78 15.55
N LEU A 6 -0.28 -0.13 15.89
CA LEU A 6 -0.47 -1.01 17.04
C LEU A 6 -0.58 -0.22 18.34
N PHE A 7 0.18 0.86 18.47
CA PHE A 7 0.07 1.78 19.61
C PHE A 7 -1.29 2.49 19.64
N ALA A 8 -1.77 3.01 18.51
CA ALA A 8 -3.08 3.65 18.41
C ALA A 8 -4.22 2.66 18.72
N LEU A 9 -4.15 1.43 18.20
CA LEU A 9 -5.13 0.37 18.49
C LEU A 9 -5.07 -0.08 19.96
N ALA A 10 -3.89 -0.13 20.57
CA ALA A 10 -3.75 -0.46 21.98
C ALA A 10 -4.40 0.59 22.90
N LEU A 11 -4.27 1.88 22.56
CA LEU A 11 -4.93 2.97 23.28
C LEU A 11 -6.46 2.92 23.15
N ASN A 12 -6.98 2.34 22.07
CA ASN A 12 -8.41 2.24 21.78
C ASN A 12 -8.87 0.76 21.71
N ALA A 13 -8.26 -0.11 22.51
CA ALA A 13 -8.48 -1.55 22.47
C ALA A 13 -9.94 -1.98 22.66
N ASN A 14 -10.72 -1.18 23.38
CA ASN A 14 -12.15 -1.44 23.63
C ASN A 14 -13.01 -1.35 22.35
N GLU A 15 -12.59 -0.59 21.35
CA GLU A 15 -13.32 -0.38 20.09
C GLU A 15 -12.93 -1.40 19.01
N VAL A 16 -11.77 -2.03 19.15
CA VAL A 16 -11.26 -2.99 18.17
C VAL A 16 -12.19 -4.19 17.94
N PRO A 17 -12.78 -4.84 18.99
CA PRO A 17 -13.71 -5.93 18.78
C PRO A 17 -14.98 -5.51 18.04
N ALA A 18 -15.49 -4.29 18.29
CA ALA A 18 -16.64 -3.75 17.59
C ALA A 18 -16.33 -3.49 16.10
N ALA A 19 -15.15 -2.93 15.80
CA ALA A 19 -14.68 -2.73 14.42
C ALA A 19 -14.51 -4.05 13.66
N LEU A 20 -13.92 -5.08 14.28
CA LEU A 20 -13.82 -6.41 13.69
C LEU A 20 -15.20 -7.04 13.47
N GLY A 21 -16.11 -6.89 14.45
CA GLY A 21 -17.48 -7.36 14.33
C GLY A 21 -18.23 -6.69 13.19
N LEU A 22 -18.00 -5.38 12.96
CA LEU A 22 -18.57 -4.63 11.85
C LEU A 22 -18.09 -5.20 10.50
N ILE A 23 -16.79 -5.42 10.34
CA ILE A 23 -16.20 -5.99 9.10
C ILE A 23 -16.87 -7.34 8.78
N VAL A 24 -16.94 -8.25 9.77
CA VAL A 24 -17.49 -9.59 9.56
C VAL A 24 -18.99 -9.51 9.29
N LYS A 25 -19.73 -8.72 10.05
CA LYS A 25 -21.18 -8.57 9.89
C LYS A 25 -21.52 -8.01 8.50
N ASP A 26 -20.87 -6.93 8.09
CA ASP A 26 -21.18 -6.29 6.80
C ASP A 26 -20.78 -7.15 5.62
N ALA A 27 -19.71 -7.95 5.74
CA ALA A 27 -19.31 -8.89 4.69
C ALA A 27 -20.39 -9.93 4.35
N PHE A 28 -21.25 -10.27 5.33
CA PHE A 28 -22.29 -11.30 5.18
C PHE A 28 -23.72 -10.74 5.18
N THR A 29 -23.90 -9.42 5.28
CA THR A 29 -25.25 -8.81 5.17
C THR A 29 -25.65 -8.64 3.71
N GLY A 30 -26.96 -8.90 3.46
CA GLY A 30 -27.51 -8.85 2.10
C GLY A 30 -27.49 -7.46 1.43
N GLU A 31 -27.25 -6.39 2.16
CA GLU A 31 -27.09 -5.03 1.60
C GLU A 31 -25.84 -4.92 0.71
N ALA A 32 -24.75 -5.58 1.09
CA ALA A 32 -23.58 -5.72 0.26
C ALA A 32 -23.89 -6.51 -1.02
N ALA A 33 -24.83 -7.45 -0.97
CA ALA A 33 -25.24 -8.29 -2.09
C ALA A 33 -26.23 -7.59 -3.07
N ALA A 34 -27.08 -6.70 -2.55
CA ALA A 34 -28.22 -6.15 -3.31
C ALA A 34 -27.85 -5.06 -4.32
N GLY A 35 -26.69 -4.40 -4.17
CA GLY A 35 -26.33 -3.22 -4.95
C GLY A 35 -25.37 -3.41 -6.12
N GLY A 36 -25.07 -4.64 -6.56
CA GLY A 36 -23.97 -4.87 -7.51
C GLY A 36 -22.59 -4.56 -6.89
N ALA A 37 -22.59 -4.24 -5.59
CA ALA A 37 -21.41 -3.79 -4.85
C ALA A 37 -20.39 -4.93 -4.63
N ILE A 38 -20.82 -6.19 -4.58
CA ILE A 38 -19.90 -7.33 -4.37
C ILE A 38 -18.85 -7.39 -5.47
N LEU A 39 -19.25 -7.30 -6.73
CA LEU A 39 -18.30 -7.38 -7.83
C LEU A 39 -17.35 -6.18 -7.83
N SER A 40 -17.87 -4.98 -7.57
CA SER A 40 -17.02 -3.79 -7.45
C SER A 40 -16.07 -3.87 -6.27
N MET A 41 -16.51 -4.33 -5.09
CA MET A 41 -15.65 -4.56 -3.92
C MET A 41 -14.55 -5.58 -4.21
N ILE A 42 -14.88 -6.72 -4.87
CA ILE A 42 -13.89 -7.72 -5.27
C ILE A 42 -12.88 -7.09 -6.24
N ILE A 43 -13.33 -6.36 -7.25
CA ILE A 43 -12.45 -5.70 -8.22
C ILE A 43 -11.54 -4.69 -7.53
N TYR A 44 -12.08 -3.85 -6.64
CA TYR A 44 -11.30 -2.88 -5.89
C TYR A 44 -10.31 -3.56 -4.93
N GLY A 45 -10.73 -4.60 -4.22
CA GLY A 45 -9.88 -5.37 -3.30
C GLY A 45 -8.73 -6.06 -4.03
N VAL A 46 -9.02 -6.77 -5.12
CA VAL A 46 -8.00 -7.43 -5.94
C VAL A 46 -7.03 -6.41 -6.55
N ARG A 47 -7.56 -5.31 -7.10
CA ARG A 47 -6.73 -4.25 -7.66
C ARG A 47 -5.80 -3.63 -6.60
N ARG A 48 -6.33 -3.29 -5.42
CA ARG A 48 -5.52 -2.74 -4.34
C ARG A 48 -4.49 -3.74 -3.80
N GLY A 49 -4.86 -5.00 -3.61
CA GLY A 49 -3.93 -6.05 -3.20
C GLY A 49 -2.83 -6.25 -4.23
N ALA A 50 -3.14 -6.33 -5.53
CA ALA A 50 -2.16 -6.47 -6.58
C ALA A 50 -1.17 -5.30 -6.64
N TYR A 51 -1.64 -4.06 -6.42
CA TYR A 51 -0.76 -2.88 -6.39
C TYR A 51 0.05 -2.76 -5.09
N SER A 52 -0.48 -3.18 -3.95
CA SER A 52 0.19 -3.06 -2.65
C SER A 52 1.36 -4.03 -2.52
N ASN A 53 1.12 -5.30 -2.82
CA ASN A 53 2.13 -6.35 -2.65
C ASN A 53 2.76 -6.82 -3.96
N GLU A 54 2.39 -6.21 -5.08
CA GLU A 54 2.89 -6.49 -6.43
C GLU A 54 2.74 -7.97 -6.88
N ALA A 55 2.03 -8.78 -6.10
CA ALA A 55 1.82 -10.20 -6.37
C ALA A 55 1.03 -10.40 -7.66
N GLY A 56 1.58 -11.20 -8.56
CA GLY A 56 0.98 -11.48 -9.87
C GLY A 56 1.23 -10.43 -10.95
N MET A 57 1.86 -9.30 -10.63
CA MET A 57 2.24 -8.28 -11.62
C MET A 57 3.59 -8.55 -12.29
N GLY A 58 4.39 -9.47 -11.74
CA GLY A 58 5.71 -9.82 -12.27
C GLY A 58 6.84 -8.89 -11.82
N THR A 59 6.55 -7.78 -11.12
CA THR A 59 7.55 -6.82 -10.64
C THR A 59 8.33 -7.33 -9.45
N GLU A 60 7.69 -8.09 -8.56
CA GLU A 60 8.32 -8.72 -7.41
C GLU A 60 9.51 -9.61 -7.82
N SER A 61 9.37 -10.37 -8.91
CA SER A 61 10.44 -11.23 -9.42
C SER A 61 11.69 -10.45 -9.86
N LEU A 62 11.56 -9.18 -10.25
CA LEU A 62 12.70 -8.35 -10.65
C LEU A 62 13.60 -8.00 -9.45
N VAL A 63 13.03 -7.82 -8.26
CA VAL A 63 13.80 -7.54 -7.04
C VAL A 63 14.37 -8.84 -6.47
N HIS A 64 13.54 -9.86 -6.30
CA HIS A 64 13.97 -11.14 -5.77
C HIS A 64 14.99 -11.84 -6.68
N GLY A 65 14.86 -11.66 -8.00
CA GLY A 65 15.86 -12.14 -8.97
C GLY A 65 17.23 -11.47 -8.87
N ALA A 66 17.31 -10.29 -8.24
CA ALA A 66 18.58 -9.59 -7.96
C ALA A 66 19.20 -9.98 -6.61
N ALA A 67 18.55 -10.83 -5.82
CA ALA A 67 19.07 -11.30 -4.53
C ALA A 67 20.35 -12.13 -4.73
N LYS A 68 21.32 -11.90 -3.86
CA LYS A 68 22.57 -12.67 -3.85
C LYS A 68 22.37 -13.98 -3.08
N THR A 69 21.77 -14.96 -3.71
CA THR A 69 21.55 -16.29 -3.13
C THR A 69 21.98 -17.39 -4.09
N ASN A 70 22.43 -18.50 -3.54
CA ASN A 70 22.72 -19.73 -4.29
C ASN A 70 21.52 -20.69 -4.31
N GLU A 71 20.44 -20.34 -3.60
CA GLU A 71 19.25 -21.17 -3.44
C GLU A 71 17.99 -20.43 -3.93
N PRO A 72 17.67 -20.44 -5.23
CA PRO A 72 16.53 -19.72 -5.80
C PRO A 72 15.18 -20.09 -5.17
N ILE A 73 15.02 -21.36 -4.78
CA ILE A 73 13.79 -21.85 -4.13
C ILE A 73 13.58 -21.16 -2.77
N ARG A 74 14.66 -20.97 -2.01
CA ARG A 74 14.62 -20.31 -0.71
C ARG A 74 14.22 -18.84 -0.86
N GLU A 75 14.74 -18.15 -1.87
CA GLU A 75 14.35 -16.79 -2.17
C GLU A 75 12.88 -16.68 -2.55
N GLY A 76 12.38 -17.62 -3.36
CA GLY A 76 10.95 -17.69 -3.70
C GLY A 76 10.05 -17.91 -2.48
N LEU A 77 10.47 -18.70 -1.50
CA LEU A 77 9.73 -18.87 -0.23
C LEU A 77 9.71 -17.59 0.59
N VAL A 78 10.79 -16.82 0.61
CA VAL A 78 10.85 -15.50 1.27
C VAL A 78 9.91 -14.52 0.58
N ALA A 79 9.91 -14.50 -0.75
CA ALA A 79 9.00 -13.64 -1.54
C ALA A 79 7.52 -13.88 -1.22
N MET A 80 7.12 -15.14 -0.99
CA MET A 80 5.73 -15.48 -0.63
C MET A 80 5.27 -14.87 0.71
N VAL A 81 6.19 -14.57 1.63
CA VAL A 81 5.85 -13.99 2.95
C VAL A 81 5.44 -12.53 2.82
N GLY A 82 6.00 -11.80 1.85
CA GLY A 82 5.71 -10.38 1.62
C GLY A 82 4.20 -10.08 1.51
N PRO A 83 3.48 -10.67 0.53
CA PRO A 83 2.05 -10.48 0.36
C PRO A 83 1.21 -10.87 1.58
N ILE A 84 1.62 -11.92 2.31
CA ILE A 84 0.92 -12.34 3.53
C ILE A 84 1.01 -11.27 4.61
N VAL A 85 2.22 -10.77 4.88
CA VAL A 85 2.46 -9.73 5.89
C VAL A 85 1.76 -8.43 5.48
N ASP A 86 1.89 -8.01 4.23
CA ASP A 86 1.27 -6.78 3.74
C ASP A 86 -0.26 -6.85 3.85
N THR A 87 -0.88 -7.87 3.32
CA THR A 87 -2.34 -7.95 3.26
C THR A 87 -2.97 -8.28 4.61
N LEU A 88 -2.48 -9.32 5.31
CA LEU A 88 -3.12 -9.77 6.54
C LEU A 88 -2.75 -8.91 7.76
N ILE A 89 -1.58 -8.30 7.79
CA ILE A 89 -1.15 -7.50 8.94
C ILE A 89 -1.30 -6.01 8.65
N VAL A 90 -0.61 -5.50 7.63
CA VAL A 90 -0.55 -4.05 7.38
C VAL A 90 -1.89 -3.50 6.93
N CYS A 91 -2.53 -4.12 5.93
CA CYS A 91 -3.81 -3.64 5.41
C CYS A 91 -4.93 -3.80 6.44
N THR A 92 -4.98 -4.92 7.17
CA THR A 92 -5.99 -5.13 8.23
C THR A 92 -5.82 -4.12 9.35
N ALA A 93 -4.60 -3.89 9.81
CA ALA A 93 -4.31 -2.91 10.86
C ALA A 93 -4.68 -1.48 10.40
N THR A 94 -4.42 -1.14 9.14
CA THR A 94 -4.84 0.15 8.55
C THR A 94 -6.36 0.29 8.48
N ALA A 95 -7.07 -0.75 8.09
CA ALA A 95 -8.53 -0.75 8.07
C ALA A 95 -9.09 -0.56 9.48
N LEU A 96 -8.54 -1.26 10.47
CA LEU A 96 -8.97 -1.13 11.86
C LEU A 96 -8.79 0.29 12.42
N ILE A 97 -7.65 0.95 12.14
CA ILE A 97 -7.43 2.32 12.63
C ILE A 97 -8.44 3.30 12.02
N ILE A 98 -8.81 3.12 10.75
CA ILE A 98 -9.83 3.94 10.07
C ILE A 98 -11.22 3.69 10.68
N LEU A 99 -11.59 2.45 10.93
CA LEU A 99 -12.88 2.10 11.52
C LEU A 99 -13.00 2.59 12.97
N VAL A 100 -11.96 2.40 13.77
CA VAL A 100 -11.90 2.88 15.15
C VAL A 100 -11.95 4.41 15.22
N ALA A 101 -11.33 5.10 14.28
CA ALA A 101 -11.42 6.56 14.19
C ALA A 101 -12.80 7.08 13.79
N GLY A 102 -13.68 6.24 13.22
CA GLY A 102 -15.05 6.58 12.86
C GLY A 102 -15.21 7.56 11.69
N ASN A 103 -14.12 7.92 11.00
CA ASN A 103 -14.13 8.93 9.93
C ASN A 103 -14.37 8.36 8.52
N TRP A 104 -14.63 7.07 8.40
CA TRP A 104 -14.80 6.38 7.11
C TRP A 104 -16.10 6.75 6.37
N GLN A 105 -17.11 7.28 7.07
CA GLN A 105 -18.39 7.73 6.49
C GLN A 105 -18.31 9.16 5.92
N SER A 106 -17.20 9.84 6.09
CA SER A 106 -17.01 11.21 5.61
C SER A 106 -16.71 11.20 4.11
N GLU A 107 -17.59 11.77 3.28
CA GLU A 107 -17.40 11.88 1.83
C GLU A 107 -16.20 12.75 1.43
N ALA A 108 -15.63 13.50 2.37
CA ALA A 108 -14.58 14.50 2.10
C ALA A 108 -13.15 13.94 2.07
N ALA A 109 -12.93 12.68 2.47
CA ALA A 109 -11.58 12.13 2.59
C ALA A 109 -11.44 10.81 1.84
N GLU A 110 -10.54 10.77 0.87
CA GLU A 110 -10.20 9.57 0.10
C GLU A 110 -8.72 9.18 0.27
N GLY A 111 -8.43 7.89 0.12
CA GLY A 111 -7.08 7.36 0.05
C GLY A 111 -6.22 7.69 1.28
N VAL A 112 -5.08 8.32 1.06
CA VAL A 112 -4.10 8.66 2.12
C VAL A 112 -4.67 9.67 3.13
N THR A 113 -5.54 10.59 2.68
CA THR A 113 -6.16 11.61 3.55
C THR A 113 -7.05 10.97 4.61
N LEU A 114 -7.78 9.90 4.26
CA LEU A 114 -8.59 9.16 5.21
C LEU A 114 -7.73 8.54 6.34
N THR A 115 -6.62 7.92 5.97
CA THR A 115 -5.67 7.36 6.93
C THR A 115 -5.01 8.45 7.78
N ALA A 116 -4.63 9.58 7.18
CA ALA A 116 -4.04 10.71 7.89
C ALA A 116 -5.01 11.30 8.93
N ASN A 117 -6.27 11.44 8.57
CA ASN A 117 -7.32 11.89 9.48
C ASN A 117 -7.51 10.89 10.64
N ALA A 118 -7.50 9.58 10.37
CA ALA A 118 -7.59 8.57 11.43
C ALA A 118 -6.42 8.67 12.42
N PHE A 119 -5.19 8.85 11.94
CA PHE A 119 -4.03 9.08 12.79
C PHE A 119 -4.15 10.37 13.61
N SER A 120 -4.66 11.45 13.01
CA SER A 120 -4.89 12.72 13.69
C SER A 120 -5.94 12.61 14.79
N ILE A 121 -7.02 11.87 14.56
CA ILE A 121 -8.08 11.65 15.54
C ILE A 121 -7.58 10.82 16.73
N LEU A 122 -6.87 9.72 16.45
CA LEU A 122 -6.50 8.75 17.49
C LEU A 122 -5.22 9.13 18.26
N LEU A 123 -4.27 9.79 17.61
CA LEU A 123 -2.95 10.14 18.19
C LEU A 123 -2.71 11.64 18.26
N GLY A 124 -3.69 12.46 17.84
CA GLY A 124 -3.55 13.92 17.83
C GLY A 124 -2.45 14.43 16.88
N PRO A 125 -1.83 15.58 17.19
CA PRO A 125 -0.81 16.19 16.33
C PRO A 125 0.41 15.30 16.07
N ILE A 126 0.76 14.43 17.02
CA ILE A 126 1.85 13.46 16.86
C ILE A 126 1.52 12.45 15.76
N GLY A 127 0.27 12.00 15.70
CA GLY A 127 -0.22 11.10 14.64
C GLY A 127 -0.05 11.71 13.25
N THR A 128 -0.37 12.99 13.11
CA THR A 128 -0.21 13.71 11.83
C THR A 128 1.26 13.76 11.38
N ILE A 129 2.19 14.02 12.30
CA ILE A 129 3.62 14.04 11.99
C ILE A 129 4.11 12.65 11.60
N ILE A 130 3.71 11.62 12.35
CA ILE A 130 4.11 10.23 12.07
C ILE A 130 3.63 9.80 10.68
N ILE A 131 2.35 10.03 10.36
CA ILE A 131 1.81 9.61 9.05
C ILE A 131 2.46 10.38 7.91
N PHE A 132 2.73 11.67 8.07
CA PHE A 132 3.44 12.47 7.08
C PHE A 132 4.83 11.91 6.78
N LEU A 133 5.61 11.60 7.81
CA LEU A 133 6.93 10.99 7.65
C LEU A 133 6.86 9.60 7.00
N CYS A 134 5.87 8.79 7.39
CA CYS A 134 5.66 7.48 6.76
C CYS A 134 5.31 7.60 5.28
N VAL A 135 4.40 8.50 4.91
CA VAL A 135 4.02 8.74 3.51
C VAL A 135 5.21 9.24 2.69
N LEU A 136 6.00 10.15 3.25
CA LEU A 136 7.22 10.65 2.60
C LEU A 136 8.22 9.51 2.33
N CYS A 137 8.46 8.65 3.34
CA CYS A 137 9.34 7.49 3.18
C CYS A 137 8.79 6.50 2.14
N PHE A 138 7.50 6.16 2.20
CA PHE A 138 6.89 5.22 1.27
C PHE A 138 6.90 5.75 -0.17
N ALA A 139 6.54 7.03 -0.38
CA ALA A 139 6.59 7.64 -1.69
C ALA A 139 8.01 7.64 -2.27
N THR A 140 9.00 7.98 -1.45
CA THR A 140 10.41 8.01 -1.86
C THR A 140 10.92 6.62 -2.24
N THR A 141 10.65 5.62 -1.40
CA THR A 141 11.06 4.24 -1.68
C THR A 141 10.38 3.68 -2.93
N THR A 142 9.10 3.98 -3.13
CA THR A 142 8.36 3.58 -4.34
C THR A 142 8.99 4.17 -5.60
N ILE A 143 9.35 5.45 -5.61
CA ILE A 143 10.03 6.09 -6.75
C ILE A 143 11.34 5.37 -7.10
N PHE A 144 12.15 5.04 -6.09
CA PHE A 144 13.40 4.30 -6.32
C PHE A 144 13.15 2.90 -6.87
N THR A 145 12.17 2.19 -6.32
CA THR A 145 11.84 0.82 -6.73
C THR A 145 11.33 0.77 -8.18
N TYR A 146 10.41 1.65 -8.55
CA TYR A 146 9.92 1.71 -9.94
C TYR A 146 11.00 2.14 -10.94
N SER A 147 11.92 3.03 -10.54
CA SER A 147 13.09 3.37 -11.36
C SER A 147 13.98 2.15 -11.60
N PHE A 148 14.13 1.29 -10.58
CA PHE A 148 14.89 0.04 -10.71
C PHE A 148 14.19 -0.93 -11.66
N TYR A 149 12.89 -1.19 -11.49
CA TYR A 149 12.12 -2.09 -12.34
C TYR A 149 12.23 -1.70 -13.82
N GLY A 150 11.95 -0.45 -14.13
CA GLY A 150 12.03 0.02 -15.51
C GLY A 150 13.44 0.00 -16.09
N SER A 151 14.48 0.26 -15.27
CA SER A 151 15.86 0.14 -15.72
C SER A 151 16.26 -1.29 -16.03
N GLN A 152 15.74 -2.29 -15.30
CA GLN A 152 15.97 -3.71 -15.58
C GLN A 152 15.26 -4.13 -16.87
N CYS A 153 14.00 -3.74 -17.05
CA CYS A 153 13.27 -4.00 -18.30
C CYS A 153 13.97 -3.35 -19.51
N ALA A 154 14.40 -2.09 -19.39
CA ALA A 154 15.13 -1.41 -20.46
C ALA A 154 16.46 -2.10 -20.77
N SER A 155 17.16 -2.59 -19.76
CA SER A 155 18.39 -3.35 -19.94
C SER A 155 18.16 -4.68 -20.67
N PHE A 156 17.07 -5.35 -20.37
CA PHE A 156 16.70 -6.61 -21.02
C PHE A 156 16.37 -6.39 -22.51
N LEU A 157 15.62 -5.35 -22.85
CA LEU A 157 15.17 -5.08 -24.21
C LEU A 157 16.24 -4.42 -25.08
N PHE A 158 17.00 -3.48 -24.56
CA PHE A 158 17.89 -2.59 -25.32
C PHE A 158 19.37 -2.71 -24.91
N GLY A 159 19.68 -3.63 -24.00
CA GLY A 159 21.03 -3.83 -23.50
C GLY A 159 21.38 -2.91 -22.31
N THR A 160 22.48 -3.23 -21.63
CA THR A 160 22.88 -2.59 -20.36
C THR A 160 23.17 -1.08 -20.46
N LYS A 161 23.52 -0.58 -21.64
CA LYS A 161 23.76 0.86 -21.85
C LYS A 161 22.50 1.71 -21.75
N SER A 162 21.33 1.12 -21.98
CA SER A 162 20.03 1.82 -21.91
C SER A 162 19.61 2.19 -20.48
N GLN A 163 20.15 1.54 -19.45
CA GLN A 163 19.79 1.82 -18.05
C GLN A 163 20.00 3.30 -17.67
N LYS A 164 21.12 3.90 -18.11
CA LYS A 164 21.40 5.32 -17.83
C LYS A 164 20.39 6.24 -18.50
N ALA A 165 20.11 6.02 -19.79
CA ALA A 165 19.14 6.80 -20.54
C ALA A 165 17.74 6.69 -19.92
N TYR A 166 17.31 5.48 -19.56
CA TYR A 166 16.04 5.24 -18.90
C TYR A 166 15.91 6.04 -17.59
N ARG A 167 16.94 6.04 -16.73
CA ARG A 167 16.89 6.78 -15.45
C ARG A 167 16.70 8.28 -15.66
N TYR A 168 17.37 8.88 -16.64
CA TYR A 168 17.17 10.30 -16.95
C TYR A 168 15.76 10.59 -17.47
N ILE A 169 15.23 9.73 -18.35
CA ILE A 169 13.86 9.85 -18.85
C ILE A 169 12.86 9.69 -17.70
N PHE A 170 13.07 8.73 -16.82
CA PHE A 170 12.20 8.49 -15.67
C PHE A 170 12.16 9.70 -14.72
N VAL A 171 13.32 10.25 -14.35
CA VAL A 171 13.38 11.46 -13.50
C VAL A 171 12.73 12.66 -14.20
N GLY A 172 12.99 12.84 -15.49
CA GLY A 172 12.35 13.89 -16.28
C GLY A 172 10.83 13.74 -16.33
N SER A 173 10.32 12.52 -16.49
CA SER A 173 8.88 12.26 -16.51
C SER A 173 8.21 12.56 -15.15
N ILE A 174 8.87 12.27 -14.04
CA ILE A 174 8.37 12.62 -12.69
C ILE A 174 8.23 14.14 -12.55
N ILE A 175 9.26 14.89 -12.96
CA ILE A 175 9.23 16.37 -12.88
C ILE A 175 8.09 16.93 -13.73
N ILE A 176 7.90 16.42 -14.95
CA ILE A 176 6.82 16.85 -15.85
C ILE A 176 5.45 16.52 -15.23
N MET A 177 5.27 15.30 -14.71
CA MET A 177 3.99 14.89 -14.12
C MET A 177 3.65 15.68 -12.86
N LEU A 178 4.63 15.95 -12.00
CA LEU A 178 4.44 16.80 -10.81
C LEU A 178 4.06 18.25 -11.22
N SER A 179 4.65 18.77 -12.29
CA SER A 179 4.29 20.09 -12.82
C SER A 179 2.85 20.12 -13.37
N LEU A 180 2.39 19.05 -14.02
CA LEU A 180 1.05 18.97 -14.60
C LEU A 180 -0.06 18.78 -13.55
N ILE A 181 0.24 18.19 -12.40
CA ILE A 181 -0.73 18.00 -11.29
C ILE A 181 -1.06 19.35 -10.61
N HIS A 182 -0.21 20.34 -10.74
CA HIS A 182 -0.42 21.68 -10.17
C HIS A 182 -1.08 22.69 -11.12
N ILE A 183 -1.45 22.29 -12.34
CA ILE A 183 -2.22 23.08 -13.28
C ILE A 183 -3.66 22.60 -13.33
#